data_c3fb0e5e5ed4e65b00835d5636ad836e
#
_entry.id   c3fb0e5e5ed4e65b00835d5636ad836e
#
_cell.length_a   1.000
_cell.length_b   1.000
_cell.length_c   1.000
_cell.angle_alpha   90.00
_cell.angle_beta   90.00
_cell.angle_gamma   90.00
#
_symmetry.space_group_name_H-M   'P 1'
#
loop_
_entity.id
_entity.type
_entity.pdbx_description
1 polymer ?
#
loop_
_entity_poly.entity_id
_entity_poly.type
_entity_poly.pdbx_seq_one_letter_code
_entity_poly.pdbx_strand_id
1 'polypeptide(L)'
;MRYLWLTILLLRGLPAFSQTQEEIIQRQIMDKEKAEKAALDRILEQGITFMQEEQYEDAEVNFKRVLKESRVVPTILTFYFGKNSYYLGKYKQSIDWLNKYLELKGTDGRFYNECTELLKLANASYLALRKEDQAKAAQILASDYQVDCGPTGKVICPVCKGRGVIIEAGSFGNTYRTCPYSDDHGQLTCDEYNLLLRGELKPKF
;
A
#
# COMPACT_ATOMS: atom_id res chain seq x y z
N MET A 1 19.05 77.14 -16.54
CA MET A 1 18.24 75.98 -16.96
C MET A 1 19.07 74.87 -17.63
N ARG A 2 20.19 74.44 -17.02
CA ARG A 2 21.10 73.40 -17.61
C ARG A 2 21.34 72.21 -16.66
N TYR A 3 20.76 72.18 -15.49
CA TYR A 3 20.99 71.08 -14.51
C TYR A 3 19.75 70.19 -14.28
N LEU A 4 18.60 70.48 -14.92
CA LEU A 4 17.38 69.68 -14.78
C LEU A 4 17.34 68.40 -15.62
N TRP A 5 18.27 68.22 -16.59
CA TRP A 5 18.33 67.05 -17.47
C TRP A 5 19.25 65.95 -16.96
N LEU A 6 20.10 66.20 -16.00
CA LEU A 6 21.06 65.24 -15.47
C LEU A 6 20.46 64.38 -14.33
N THR A 7 19.39 64.80 -13.72
CA THR A 7 18.71 64.05 -12.61
C THR A 7 17.73 63.00 -13.12
N ILE A 8 17.25 63.09 -14.36
CA ILE A 8 16.29 62.13 -14.95
C ILE A 8 16.98 60.84 -15.46
N LEU A 9 18.29 60.88 -15.73
CA LEU A 9 19.04 59.74 -16.25
C LEU A 9 19.48 58.74 -15.16
N LEU A 10 19.45 59.11 -13.89
CA LEU A 10 19.86 58.25 -12.75
C LEU A 10 18.76 57.38 -12.17
N LEU A 11 17.50 57.56 -12.58
CA LEU A 11 16.33 56.83 -12.02
C LEU A 11 15.84 55.67 -12.89
N ARG A 12 16.50 55.35 -14.04
CA ARG A 12 16.11 54.26 -14.92
C ARG A 12 16.90 52.97 -14.72
N GLY A 13 17.78 52.88 -13.73
CA GLY A 13 18.74 51.78 -13.55
C GLY A 13 18.34 50.70 -12.54
N LEU A 14 17.18 50.69 -11.92
CA LEU A 14 16.88 49.84 -10.76
C LEU A 14 15.92 48.66 -10.95
N PRO A 15 15.24 48.40 -12.10
CA PRO A 15 14.40 47.20 -12.20
C PRO A 15 15.13 45.96 -12.70
N ALA A 16 16.38 46.05 -13.22
CA ALA A 16 17.06 44.89 -13.80
C ALA A 16 17.65 43.91 -12.78
N PHE A 17 17.91 44.34 -11.55
CA PHE A 17 18.57 43.49 -10.55
C PHE A 17 17.57 42.56 -9.79
N SER A 18 16.30 42.92 -9.70
CA SER A 18 15.30 42.10 -9.02
C SER A 18 14.83 40.93 -9.90
N GLN A 19 14.70 41.15 -11.20
CA GLN A 19 14.32 40.08 -12.14
C GLN A 19 15.39 38.99 -12.27
N THR A 20 16.66 39.32 -12.21
CA THR A 20 17.76 38.35 -12.30
C THR A 20 17.88 37.42 -11.07
N GLN A 21 17.56 37.90 -9.86
CA GLN A 21 17.58 37.06 -8.66
C GLN A 21 16.40 36.08 -8.64
N GLU A 22 15.23 36.50 -9.06
CA GLU A 22 14.04 35.67 -9.14
C GLU A 22 14.21 34.56 -10.19
N GLU A 23 14.80 34.87 -11.34
CA GLU A 23 15.15 33.89 -12.38
C GLU A 23 16.19 32.87 -11.92
N ILE A 24 17.18 33.28 -11.13
CA ILE A 24 18.20 32.37 -10.57
C ILE A 24 17.56 31.42 -9.57
N ILE A 25 16.70 31.92 -8.67
CA ILE A 25 15.99 31.09 -7.70
C ILE A 25 15.06 30.10 -8.40
N GLN A 26 14.29 30.53 -9.39
CA GLN A 26 13.41 29.67 -10.19
C GLN A 26 14.21 28.57 -10.91
N ARG A 27 15.34 28.90 -11.48
CA ARG A 27 16.23 27.92 -12.13
C ARG A 27 16.77 26.90 -11.13
N GLN A 28 17.21 27.34 -9.96
CA GLN A 28 17.69 26.42 -8.90
C GLN A 28 16.60 25.47 -8.42
N ILE A 29 15.35 25.95 -8.27
CA ILE A 29 14.20 25.12 -7.90
C ILE A 29 13.95 24.09 -9.01
N MET A 30 13.90 24.51 -10.26
CA MET A 30 13.67 23.60 -11.40
C MET A 30 14.79 22.57 -11.54
N ASP A 31 16.05 22.96 -11.36
CA ASP A 31 17.19 22.04 -11.42
C ASP A 31 17.14 21.00 -10.29
N LYS A 32 16.74 21.42 -9.08
CA LYS A 32 16.54 20.53 -7.94
C LYS A 32 15.39 19.54 -8.21
N GLU A 33 14.24 20.00 -8.67
CA GLU A 33 13.10 19.13 -9.00
C GLU A 33 13.45 18.14 -10.12
N LYS A 34 14.20 18.58 -11.11
CA LYS A 34 14.70 17.71 -12.19
C LYS A 34 15.66 16.65 -11.68
N ALA A 35 16.56 17.01 -10.76
CA ALA A 35 17.49 16.07 -10.14
C ALA A 35 16.76 15.04 -9.26
N GLU A 36 15.80 15.48 -8.45
CA GLU A 36 14.94 14.60 -7.63
C GLU A 36 14.17 13.61 -8.51
N LYS A 37 13.53 14.10 -9.58
CA LYS A 37 12.84 13.25 -10.55
C LYS A 37 13.77 12.23 -11.19
N ALA A 38 14.94 12.67 -11.67
CA ALA A 38 15.92 11.77 -12.29
C ALA A 38 16.42 10.69 -11.31
N ALA A 39 16.53 11.00 -10.01
CA ALA A 39 16.88 10.02 -8.99
C ALA A 39 15.77 8.96 -8.81
N LEU A 40 14.51 9.38 -8.78
CA LEU A 40 13.37 8.48 -8.69
C LEU A 40 13.19 7.61 -9.95
N ASP A 41 13.42 8.18 -11.13
CA ASP A 41 13.40 7.43 -12.40
C ASP A 41 14.45 6.31 -12.40
N ARG A 42 15.67 6.55 -11.86
CA ARG A 42 16.70 5.50 -11.71
C ARG A 42 16.27 4.39 -10.77
N ILE A 43 15.64 4.72 -9.64
CA ILE A 43 15.12 3.71 -8.68
C ILE A 43 14.02 2.88 -9.34
N LEU A 44 13.16 3.50 -10.13
CA LEU A 44 12.12 2.82 -10.89
C LEU A 44 12.72 1.85 -11.92
N GLU A 45 13.70 2.32 -12.71
CA GLU A 45 14.40 1.48 -13.68
C GLU A 45 15.12 0.30 -13.01
N GLN A 46 15.76 0.52 -11.87
CA GLN A 46 16.36 -0.55 -11.08
C GLN A 46 15.32 -1.58 -10.60
N GLY A 47 14.16 -1.11 -10.13
CA GLY A 47 13.06 -2.00 -9.77
C GLY A 47 12.55 -2.83 -10.96
N ILE A 48 12.47 -2.23 -12.15
CA ILE A 48 12.12 -2.94 -13.39
C ILE A 48 13.16 -4.01 -13.74
N THR A 49 14.45 -3.69 -13.58
CA THR A 49 15.55 -4.65 -13.80
C THR A 49 15.45 -5.82 -12.84
N PHE A 50 15.28 -5.59 -11.53
CA PHE A 50 15.08 -6.65 -10.56
C PHE A 50 13.88 -7.55 -10.91
N MET A 51 12.78 -6.95 -11.37
CA MET A 51 11.61 -7.73 -11.79
C MET A 51 11.91 -8.59 -13.03
N GLN A 52 12.74 -8.11 -13.98
CA GLN A 52 13.18 -8.90 -15.15
C GLN A 52 14.12 -10.04 -14.79
N GLU A 53 14.87 -9.88 -13.71
CA GLU A 53 15.74 -10.90 -13.11
C GLU A 53 15.00 -11.82 -12.12
N GLU A 54 13.66 -11.75 -12.09
CA GLU A 54 12.78 -12.53 -11.20
C GLU A 54 13.00 -12.25 -9.70
N GLN A 55 13.68 -11.14 -9.36
CA GLN A 55 13.90 -10.67 -7.99
C GLN A 55 12.72 -9.77 -7.55
N TYR A 56 11.55 -10.39 -7.41
CA TYR A 56 10.29 -9.66 -7.24
C TYR A 56 10.19 -8.91 -5.91
N GLU A 57 10.78 -9.41 -4.84
CA GLU A 57 10.84 -8.76 -3.52
C GLU A 57 11.68 -7.49 -3.57
N ASP A 58 12.84 -7.52 -4.22
CA ASP A 58 13.72 -6.35 -4.36
C ASP A 58 13.10 -5.31 -5.30
N ALA A 59 12.43 -5.76 -6.36
CA ALA A 59 11.63 -4.90 -7.20
C ALA A 59 10.52 -4.18 -6.41
N GLU A 60 9.82 -4.90 -5.53
CA GLU A 60 8.77 -4.32 -4.68
C GLU A 60 9.31 -3.23 -3.75
N VAL A 61 10.48 -3.43 -3.16
CA VAL A 61 11.13 -2.43 -2.29
C VAL A 61 11.36 -1.13 -3.06
N ASN A 62 11.92 -1.23 -4.28
CA ASN A 62 12.18 -0.07 -5.14
C ASN A 62 10.87 0.61 -5.58
N PHE A 63 9.86 -0.14 -6.00
CA PHE A 63 8.56 0.42 -6.39
C PHE A 63 7.87 1.14 -5.24
N LYS A 64 7.89 0.58 -4.02
CA LYS A 64 7.36 1.22 -2.81
C LYS A 64 8.13 2.49 -2.48
N ARG A 65 9.44 2.51 -2.68
CA ARG A 65 10.25 3.71 -2.48
C ARG A 65 9.85 4.82 -3.45
N VAL A 66 9.75 4.52 -4.75
CA VAL A 66 9.27 5.48 -5.76
C VAL A 66 7.88 6.00 -5.39
N LEU A 67 6.96 5.12 -4.99
CA LEU A 67 5.61 5.50 -4.59
C LEU A 67 5.59 6.46 -3.39
N LYS A 68 6.47 6.24 -2.42
CA LYS A 68 6.57 7.06 -1.19
C LYS A 68 7.20 8.43 -1.45
N GLU A 69 8.21 8.49 -2.31
CA GLU A 69 9.03 9.70 -2.51
C GLU A 69 8.50 10.57 -3.67
N SER A 70 7.67 10.01 -4.58
CA SER A 70 7.12 10.75 -5.72
C SER A 70 5.95 11.66 -5.30
N ARG A 71 5.97 12.91 -5.70
CA ARG A 71 4.81 13.83 -5.57
C ARG A 71 3.66 13.40 -6.48
N VAL A 72 3.99 12.89 -7.67
CA VAL A 72 3.04 12.36 -8.66
C VAL A 72 3.53 10.96 -9.04
N VAL A 73 2.65 9.98 -8.86
CA VAL A 73 2.97 8.57 -9.16
C VAL A 73 3.20 8.41 -10.66
N PRO A 74 4.39 7.94 -11.11
CA PRO A 74 4.62 7.66 -12.51
C PRO A 74 3.65 6.61 -13.04
N THR A 75 2.97 6.90 -14.15
CA THR A 75 1.97 5.96 -14.70
C THR A 75 2.59 4.59 -15.03
N ILE A 76 3.83 4.58 -15.50
CA ILE A 76 4.54 3.32 -15.80
C ILE A 76 4.75 2.45 -14.55
N LEU A 77 4.91 3.07 -13.37
CA LEU A 77 5.00 2.35 -12.09
C LEU A 77 3.73 1.55 -11.81
N THR A 78 2.55 2.07 -12.14
CA THR A 78 1.29 1.37 -11.87
C THR A 78 1.23 0.03 -12.61
N PHE A 79 1.73 -0.04 -13.85
CA PHE A 79 1.81 -1.29 -14.60
C PHE A 79 2.84 -2.26 -13.98
N TYR A 80 4.09 -1.80 -13.79
CA TYR A 80 5.15 -2.69 -13.29
C TYR A 80 4.89 -3.14 -11.85
N PHE A 81 4.34 -2.29 -11.00
CA PHE A 81 3.98 -2.69 -9.64
C PHE A 81 2.81 -3.69 -9.63
N GLY A 82 1.84 -3.51 -10.51
CA GLY A 82 0.75 -4.48 -10.72
C GLY A 82 1.28 -5.83 -11.18
N LYS A 83 2.16 -5.83 -12.18
CA LYS A 83 2.80 -7.04 -12.71
C LYS A 83 3.65 -7.75 -11.64
N ASN A 84 4.48 -7.01 -10.92
CA ASN A 84 5.30 -7.54 -9.83
C ASN A 84 4.44 -8.16 -8.71
N SER A 85 3.35 -7.48 -8.35
CA SER A 85 2.41 -7.99 -7.35
C SER A 85 1.77 -9.32 -7.76
N TYR A 86 1.52 -9.54 -9.05
CA TYR A 86 1.04 -10.82 -9.56
C TYR A 86 2.04 -11.95 -9.28
N TYR A 87 3.32 -11.74 -9.62
CA TYR A 87 4.36 -12.75 -9.40
C TYR A 87 4.62 -13.02 -7.92
N LEU A 88 4.41 -12.04 -7.06
CA LEU A 88 4.45 -12.20 -5.59
C LEU A 88 3.20 -12.87 -5.00
N GLY A 89 2.24 -13.31 -5.82
CA GLY A 89 0.97 -13.88 -5.34
C GLY A 89 0.02 -12.89 -4.67
N LYS A 90 0.33 -11.59 -4.73
CA LYS A 90 -0.48 -10.50 -4.17
C LYS A 90 -1.58 -10.08 -5.16
N TYR A 91 -2.45 -11.04 -5.51
CA TYR A 91 -3.39 -10.89 -6.64
C TYR A 91 -4.33 -9.69 -6.51
N LYS A 92 -4.87 -9.44 -5.31
CA LYS A 92 -5.73 -8.26 -5.12
C LYS A 92 -4.98 -6.96 -5.39
N GLN A 93 -3.76 -6.82 -4.87
CA GLN A 93 -2.91 -5.65 -5.12
C GLN A 93 -2.57 -5.52 -6.60
N SER A 94 -2.29 -6.63 -7.27
CA SER A 94 -2.06 -6.67 -8.73
C SER A 94 -3.25 -6.11 -9.50
N ILE A 95 -4.47 -6.58 -9.19
CA ILE A 95 -5.72 -6.12 -9.82
C ILE A 95 -5.89 -4.60 -9.63
N ASP A 96 -5.69 -4.11 -8.41
CA ASP A 96 -5.88 -2.69 -8.09
C ASP A 96 -4.90 -1.81 -8.91
N TRP A 97 -3.62 -2.18 -9.00
CA TRP A 97 -2.61 -1.42 -9.73
C TRP A 97 -2.77 -1.52 -11.27
N LEU A 98 -3.10 -2.69 -11.80
CA LEU A 98 -3.33 -2.88 -13.23
C LEU A 98 -4.58 -2.11 -13.69
N ASN A 99 -5.65 -2.12 -12.91
CA ASN A 99 -6.82 -1.28 -13.18
C ASN A 99 -6.45 0.20 -13.16
N LYS A 100 -5.60 0.63 -12.22
CA LYS A 100 -5.12 2.02 -12.20
C LYS A 100 -4.34 2.40 -13.44
N TYR A 101 -3.54 1.48 -13.98
CA TYR A 101 -2.87 1.70 -15.26
C TYR A 101 -3.87 1.91 -16.41
N LEU A 102 -4.88 1.04 -16.51
CA LEU A 102 -5.91 1.16 -17.54
C LEU A 102 -6.76 2.43 -17.41
N GLU A 103 -7.05 2.85 -16.17
CA GLU A 103 -7.74 4.11 -15.90
C GLU A 103 -6.95 5.31 -16.44
N LEU A 104 -5.62 5.30 -16.23
CA LEU A 104 -4.74 6.41 -16.61
C LEU A 104 -4.39 6.44 -18.10
N LYS A 105 -4.30 5.28 -18.76
CA LYS A 105 -3.80 5.16 -20.15
C LYS A 105 -4.83 4.67 -21.15
N GLY A 106 -5.88 4.02 -20.71
CA GLY A 106 -6.90 3.46 -21.61
C GLY A 106 -6.32 2.47 -22.61
N THR A 107 -6.96 2.37 -23.75
CA THR A 107 -6.56 1.49 -24.86
C THR A 107 -5.27 1.93 -25.57
N ASP A 108 -4.89 3.19 -25.45
CA ASP A 108 -3.69 3.74 -26.09
C ASP A 108 -2.41 3.48 -25.26
N GLY A 109 -2.57 2.83 -24.10
CA GLY A 109 -1.45 2.48 -23.23
C GLY A 109 -0.53 1.45 -23.87
N ARG A 110 0.80 1.72 -23.87
CA ARG A 110 1.84 0.81 -24.39
C ARG A 110 1.67 -0.64 -23.91
N PHE A 111 1.20 -0.82 -22.69
CA PHE A 111 1.06 -2.14 -22.05
C PHE A 111 -0.41 -2.60 -21.96
N TYR A 112 -1.31 -2.03 -22.74
CA TYR A 112 -2.74 -2.33 -22.66
C TYR A 112 -3.04 -3.83 -22.78
N ASN A 113 -2.53 -4.50 -23.82
CA ASN A 113 -2.78 -5.92 -24.06
C ASN A 113 -2.20 -6.80 -22.93
N GLU A 114 -0.94 -6.54 -22.54
CA GLU A 114 -0.30 -7.28 -21.45
C GLU A 114 -1.02 -7.05 -20.10
N CYS A 115 -1.43 -5.81 -19.84
CA CYS A 115 -2.18 -5.45 -18.65
C CYS A 115 -3.52 -6.18 -18.58
N THR A 116 -4.26 -6.26 -19.67
CA THR A 116 -5.56 -6.95 -19.72
C THR A 116 -5.42 -8.46 -19.54
N GLU A 117 -4.39 -9.08 -20.11
CA GLU A 117 -4.13 -10.51 -19.90
C GLU A 117 -3.71 -10.79 -18.44
N LEU A 118 -2.82 -9.99 -17.88
CA LEU A 118 -2.46 -10.11 -16.46
C LEU A 118 -3.65 -9.91 -15.52
N LEU A 119 -4.55 -8.98 -15.84
CA LEU A 119 -5.78 -8.80 -15.07
C LEU A 119 -6.67 -10.04 -15.08
N LYS A 120 -6.83 -10.71 -16.23
CA LYS A 120 -7.57 -11.97 -16.30
C LYS A 120 -6.95 -13.04 -15.41
N LEU A 121 -5.63 -13.19 -15.49
CA LEU A 121 -4.89 -14.17 -14.68
C LEU A 121 -4.97 -13.84 -13.19
N ALA A 122 -4.77 -12.57 -12.81
CA ALA A 122 -4.83 -12.12 -11.43
C ALA A 122 -6.22 -12.32 -10.82
N ASN A 123 -7.29 -12.01 -11.58
CA ASN A 123 -8.67 -12.25 -11.14
C ASN A 123 -8.95 -13.75 -10.97
N ALA A 124 -8.52 -14.59 -11.91
CA ALA A 124 -8.69 -16.05 -11.80
C ALA A 124 -7.99 -16.60 -10.56
N SER A 125 -6.73 -16.21 -10.34
CA SER A 125 -5.93 -16.64 -9.18
C SER A 125 -6.52 -16.13 -7.86
N TYR A 126 -6.98 -14.89 -7.82
CA TYR A 126 -7.65 -14.31 -6.65
C TYR A 126 -8.94 -15.06 -6.29
N LEU A 127 -9.76 -15.39 -7.29
CA LEU A 127 -10.99 -16.14 -7.08
C LEU A 127 -10.71 -17.59 -6.63
N ALA A 128 -9.66 -18.23 -7.18
CA ALA A 128 -9.25 -19.55 -6.75
C ALA A 128 -8.81 -19.55 -5.27
N LEU A 129 -7.99 -18.58 -4.86
CA LEU A 129 -7.56 -18.41 -3.47
C LEU A 129 -8.76 -18.21 -2.54
N ARG A 130 -9.71 -17.36 -2.91
CA ARG A 130 -10.93 -17.14 -2.11
C ARG A 130 -11.81 -18.38 -1.97
N LYS A 131 -11.92 -19.21 -3.04
CA LYS A 131 -12.66 -20.48 -2.96
C LYS A 131 -11.98 -21.45 -2.00
N GLU A 132 -10.66 -21.51 -2.01
CA GLU A 132 -9.90 -22.31 -1.07
C GLU A 132 -10.10 -21.87 0.39
N ASP A 133 -10.04 -20.55 0.63
CA ASP A 133 -10.32 -19.99 1.95
C ASP A 133 -11.75 -20.27 2.42
N GLN A 134 -12.72 -20.18 1.51
CA GLN A 134 -14.11 -20.54 1.81
C GLN A 134 -14.27 -22.04 2.13
N ALA A 135 -13.59 -22.90 1.39
CA ALA A 135 -13.62 -24.33 1.66
C ALA A 135 -12.99 -24.68 3.01
N LYS A 136 -11.85 -24.05 3.36
CA LYS A 136 -11.23 -24.19 4.68
C LYS A 136 -12.17 -23.69 5.80
N ALA A 137 -12.81 -22.52 5.61
CA ALA A 137 -13.77 -22.00 6.56
C ALA A 137 -14.98 -22.95 6.75
N ALA A 138 -15.52 -23.48 5.65
CA ALA A 138 -16.60 -24.45 5.70
C ALA A 138 -16.19 -25.74 6.42
N GLN A 139 -14.97 -26.21 6.21
CA GLN A 139 -14.42 -27.35 6.92
C GLN A 139 -14.31 -27.11 8.43
N ILE A 140 -13.82 -25.92 8.83
CA ILE A 140 -13.71 -25.54 10.25
C ILE A 140 -15.10 -25.45 10.91
N LEU A 141 -16.11 -25.03 10.16
CA LEU A 141 -17.49 -24.93 10.65
C LEU A 141 -18.20 -26.28 10.70
N ALA A 142 -17.65 -27.34 10.10
CA ALA A 142 -18.23 -28.67 10.20
C ALA A 142 -18.18 -29.19 11.65
N SER A 143 -19.24 -29.88 12.11
CA SER A 143 -19.37 -30.32 13.49
C SER A 143 -18.33 -31.35 13.92
N ASP A 144 -17.76 -32.08 12.97
CA ASP A 144 -16.75 -33.10 13.17
C ASP A 144 -15.30 -32.58 13.09
N TYR A 145 -15.14 -31.32 12.66
CA TYR A 145 -13.81 -30.72 12.56
C TYR A 145 -13.32 -30.25 13.93
N GLN A 146 -12.13 -30.71 14.30
CA GLN A 146 -11.42 -30.27 15.51
C GLN A 146 -9.99 -29.89 15.18
N VAL A 147 -9.58 -28.72 15.67
CA VAL A 147 -8.19 -28.25 15.60
C VAL A 147 -7.39 -28.87 16.73
N ASP A 148 -6.24 -29.45 16.44
CA ASP A 148 -5.26 -29.83 17.45
C ASP A 148 -4.53 -28.60 17.97
N CYS A 149 -4.65 -28.31 19.24
CA CYS A 149 -4.07 -27.15 19.91
C CYS A 149 -2.68 -27.44 20.50
N GLY A 150 -2.10 -28.56 20.18
CA GLY A 150 -0.78 -28.97 20.66
C GLY A 150 -0.75 -29.31 22.16
N PRO A 151 0.45 -29.53 22.73
CA PRO A 151 0.63 -30.11 24.08
C PRO A 151 0.13 -29.24 25.23
N THR A 152 -0.02 -27.94 25.04
CA THR A 152 -0.51 -27.02 26.09
C THR A 152 -2.03 -27.05 26.25
N GLY A 153 -2.76 -27.51 25.22
CA GLY A 153 -4.23 -27.49 25.18
C GLY A 153 -4.84 -26.10 25.31
N LYS A 154 -4.02 -25.04 25.22
CA LYS A 154 -4.47 -23.63 25.29
C LYS A 154 -4.10 -22.85 24.05
N VAL A 155 -4.99 -21.98 23.62
CA VAL A 155 -4.86 -21.14 22.42
C VAL A 155 -5.14 -19.68 22.79
N ILE A 156 -4.39 -18.77 22.18
CA ILE A 156 -4.65 -17.33 22.29
C ILE A 156 -6.03 -17.03 21.70
N CYS A 157 -6.88 -16.38 22.45
CA CYS A 157 -8.22 -16.02 22.00
C CYS A 157 -8.13 -15.04 20.81
N PRO A 158 -8.69 -15.37 19.63
CA PRO A 158 -8.63 -14.51 18.46
C PRO A 158 -9.45 -13.22 18.60
N VAL A 159 -10.46 -13.21 19.48
CA VAL A 159 -11.34 -12.04 19.69
C VAL A 159 -10.60 -10.93 20.44
N CYS A 160 -9.92 -11.24 21.54
CA CYS A 160 -9.15 -10.25 22.32
C CYS A 160 -7.65 -10.25 22.00
N LYS A 161 -7.18 -11.19 21.16
CA LYS A 161 -5.77 -11.35 20.78
C LYS A 161 -4.83 -11.49 21.99
N GLY A 162 -5.24 -12.28 22.97
CA GLY A 162 -4.48 -12.54 24.19
C GLY A 162 -4.53 -11.44 25.25
N ARG A 163 -5.35 -10.40 25.08
CA ARG A 163 -5.39 -9.26 26.00
C ARG A 163 -6.39 -9.42 27.15
N GLY A 164 -7.28 -10.39 27.07
CA GLY A 164 -8.40 -10.54 28.01
C GLY A 164 -9.48 -9.46 27.89
N VAL A 165 -9.18 -8.36 27.16
CA VAL A 165 -10.09 -7.23 26.96
C VAL A 165 -10.26 -6.90 25.47
N ILE A 166 -11.45 -6.46 25.10
CA ILE A 166 -11.77 -5.93 23.78
C ILE A 166 -11.66 -4.41 23.86
N ILE A 167 -10.95 -3.82 22.91
CA ILE A 167 -10.76 -2.37 22.80
C ILE A 167 -11.54 -1.89 21.58
N GLU A 168 -12.50 -1.01 21.80
CA GLU A 168 -13.30 -0.38 20.74
C GLU A 168 -12.93 1.11 20.67
N ALA A 169 -12.49 1.57 19.49
CA ALA A 169 -12.18 2.97 19.26
C ALA A 169 -13.50 3.76 19.08
N GLY A 170 -13.74 4.75 19.92
CA GLY A 170 -14.87 5.66 19.83
C GLY A 170 -14.46 7.09 19.53
N SER A 171 -15.41 7.95 19.19
CA SER A 171 -15.18 9.36 18.89
C SER A 171 -14.60 10.17 20.06
N PHE A 172 -14.74 9.68 21.29
CA PHE A 172 -14.26 10.32 22.54
C PHE A 172 -13.15 9.52 23.24
N GLY A 173 -12.51 8.58 22.54
CA GLY A 173 -11.47 7.72 23.06
C GLY A 173 -11.83 6.24 22.98
N ASN A 174 -10.92 5.40 23.49
CA ASN A 174 -11.12 3.95 23.49
C ASN A 174 -12.02 3.51 24.65
N THR A 175 -12.97 2.62 24.36
CA THR A 175 -13.72 1.89 25.37
C THR A 175 -13.12 0.50 25.56
N TYR A 176 -13.18 0.00 26.78
CA TYR A 176 -12.61 -1.29 27.18
C TYR A 176 -13.70 -2.15 27.79
N ARG A 177 -13.83 -3.39 27.33
CA ARG A 177 -14.71 -4.38 27.95
C ARG A 177 -14.00 -5.71 28.08
N THR A 178 -14.29 -6.46 29.11
CA THR A 178 -13.77 -7.82 29.31
C THR A 178 -14.15 -8.70 28.13
N CYS A 179 -13.22 -9.55 27.67
CA CYS A 179 -13.54 -10.50 26.61
C CYS A 179 -14.50 -11.57 27.14
N PRO A 180 -15.67 -11.74 26.50
CA PRO A 180 -16.68 -12.68 27.05
C PRO A 180 -16.34 -14.15 26.77
N TYR A 181 -15.28 -14.43 26.03
CA TYR A 181 -14.95 -15.81 25.64
C TYR A 181 -13.68 -16.32 26.33
N SER A 182 -12.67 -15.51 26.53
CA SER A 182 -11.37 -15.93 27.08
C SER A 182 -11.33 -15.98 28.60
N ASP A 183 -10.28 -16.61 29.13
CA ASP A 183 -9.88 -16.44 30.53
C ASP A 183 -9.22 -15.07 30.77
N ASP A 184 -8.81 -14.79 32.02
CA ASP A 184 -8.16 -13.53 32.42
C ASP A 184 -6.81 -13.30 31.72
N HIS A 185 -6.22 -14.36 31.18
CA HIS A 185 -4.97 -14.31 30.39
C HIS A 185 -5.21 -14.19 28.90
N GLY A 186 -6.46 -14.02 28.46
CA GLY A 186 -6.81 -13.92 27.06
C GLY A 186 -6.66 -15.25 26.30
N GLN A 187 -6.75 -16.39 26.99
CA GLN A 187 -6.61 -17.72 26.42
C GLN A 187 -7.95 -18.49 26.44
N LEU A 188 -8.03 -19.48 25.57
CA LEU A 188 -9.12 -20.47 25.47
C LEU A 188 -8.53 -21.86 25.66
N THR A 189 -9.30 -22.77 26.21
CA THR A 189 -9.02 -24.21 26.08
C THR A 189 -9.21 -24.64 24.64
N CYS A 190 -8.65 -25.80 24.26
CA CYS A 190 -8.79 -26.32 22.89
C CYS A 190 -10.26 -26.56 22.52
N ASP A 191 -11.06 -27.09 23.47
CA ASP A 191 -12.49 -27.32 23.24
C ASP A 191 -13.22 -25.99 23.04
N GLU A 192 -12.99 -24.99 23.91
CA GLU A 192 -13.57 -23.66 23.75
C GLU A 192 -13.16 -23.02 22.42
N TYR A 193 -11.92 -23.20 21.98
CA TYR A 193 -11.45 -22.68 20.69
C TYR A 193 -12.17 -23.34 19.51
N ASN A 194 -12.34 -24.67 19.54
CA ASN A 194 -13.09 -25.40 18.52
C ASN A 194 -14.57 -24.98 18.48
N LEU A 195 -15.21 -24.81 19.66
CA LEU A 195 -16.55 -24.26 19.73
C LEU A 195 -16.66 -22.82 19.21
N LEU A 196 -15.64 -21.98 19.50
CA LEU A 196 -15.59 -20.61 18.99
C LEU A 196 -15.50 -20.57 17.48
N LEU A 197 -14.64 -21.40 16.87
CA LEU A 197 -14.50 -21.50 15.42
C LEU A 197 -15.80 -21.91 14.72
N ARG A 198 -16.59 -22.77 15.34
CA ARG A 198 -17.93 -23.18 14.85
C ARG A 198 -19.04 -22.19 15.14
N GLY A 199 -18.76 -21.13 15.92
CA GLY A 199 -19.77 -20.17 16.34
C GLY A 199 -20.72 -20.70 17.46
N GLU A 200 -20.36 -21.77 18.12
CA GLU A 200 -21.17 -22.47 19.16
C GLU A 200 -20.75 -22.03 20.57
N LEU A 201 -19.61 -21.40 20.77
CA LEU A 201 -19.16 -20.95 22.08
C LEU A 201 -20.02 -19.79 22.57
N LYS A 202 -20.68 -20.03 23.70
CA LYS A 202 -21.51 -19.00 24.36
C LYS A 202 -20.63 -18.04 25.17
N PRO A 203 -20.98 -16.74 25.22
CA PRO A 203 -20.33 -15.79 26.12
C PRO A 203 -20.43 -16.27 27.57
N LYS A 204 -19.38 -16.02 28.37
CA LYS A 204 -19.31 -16.39 29.79
C LYS A 204 -20.13 -15.46 30.69
N PHE A 205 -20.46 -14.25 30.18
CA PHE A 205 -21.27 -13.21 30.85
C PHE A 205 -21.89 -12.25 29.83
#